data_07a512867df32140788616234c318c11
#
_entry.id   07a512867df32140788616234c318c11
#
_cell.length_a   1.000
_cell.length_b   1.000
_cell.length_c   1.000
_cell.angle_alpha   90.00
_cell.angle_beta   90.00
_cell.angle_gamma   90.00
#
_symmetry.space_group_name_H-M   'P 1'
#
loop_
_entity.id
_entity.type
_entity.pdbx_description
1 polymer ?
#
loop_
_entity_poly.entity_id
_entity_poly.type
_entity_poly.pdbx_seq_one_letter_code
_entity_poly.pdbx_strand_id
1 'polypeptide(L)'
;MKLKRSERLIDMTQRLLDNPHTLISLTTFTALYQSAKSSISEDIAIIKKTFEKQGVGIIRTVPGAAGGVIFVPKIKREQALAAAEKLKEQMNDASRLLPGGYIYLSDLLAKPDVLHDLGKMIASAYEDKKIDAVMTVATKGVPIAQTVANYLNVPFVIVRRDSKITEGSTVSINYVSGSSSRVEKMELSKRTLASGSNVLIVDDFLKAGGTINGMRSLIQEFDSTTAGAVVFCESGVSNHNVTDYSSIIKITEID
;
A
#
# COMPACT_ATOMS: atom_id res chain seq x y z
N MET A 1 28.97 -10.99 19.70
CA MET A 1 29.04 -10.07 20.88
C MET A 1 27.69 -10.16 21.60
N LYS A 2 27.68 -10.40 22.91
CA LYS A 2 26.43 -10.52 23.68
C LYS A 2 25.87 -9.11 23.93
N LEU A 3 24.77 -8.76 23.29
CA LEU A 3 24.10 -7.46 23.45
C LEU A 3 23.47 -7.33 24.85
N LYS A 4 23.51 -6.12 25.43
CA LYS A 4 22.71 -5.80 26.62
C LYS A 4 21.21 -5.81 26.23
N ARG A 5 20.33 -5.96 27.22
CA ARG A 5 18.87 -6.04 26.98
C ARG A 5 18.33 -4.85 26.19
N SER A 6 18.78 -3.64 26.55
CA SER A 6 18.36 -2.41 25.83
C SER A 6 18.80 -2.39 24.37
N GLU A 7 20.07 -2.79 24.10
CA GLU A 7 20.60 -2.87 22.74
C GLU A 7 19.84 -3.93 21.92
N ARG A 8 19.53 -5.07 22.54
CA ARG A 8 18.77 -6.17 21.92
C ARG A 8 17.34 -5.74 21.59
N LEU A 9 16.65 -5.01 22.50
CA LEU A 9 15.31 -4.47 22.22
C LEU A 9 15.32 -3.53 21.04
N ILE A 10 16.31 -2.64 20.92
CA ILE A 10 16.45 -1.71 19.80
C ILE A 10 16.68 -2.48 18.50
N ASP A 11 17.63 -3.42 18.46
CA ASP A 11 17.94 -4.19 17.26
C ASP A 11 16.76 -5.09 16.83
N MET A 12 16.06 -5.72 17.80
CA MET A 12 14.85 -6.49 17.50
C MET A 12 13.75 -5.61 16.92
N THR A 13 13.54 -4.41 17.48
CA THR A 13 12.57 -3.44 16.99
C THR A 13 12.89 -3.06 15.54
N GLN A 14 14.13 -2.72 15.25
CA GLN A 14 14.58 -2.37 13.90
C GLN A 14 14.32 -3.51 12.92
N ARG A 15 14.71 -4.74 13.25
CA ARG A 15 14.51 -5.92 12.40
C ARG A 15 13.05 -6.20 12.11
N LEU A 16 12.17 -6.00 13.08
CA LEU A 16 10.72 -6.16 12.89
C LEU A 16 10.16 -5.08 11.96
N LEU A 17 10.59 -3.84 12.13
CA LEU A 17 10.15 -2.72 11.28
C LEU A 17 10.66 -2.85 9.84
N ASP A 18 11.88 -3.33 9.65
CA ASP A 18 12.49 -3.53 8.32
C ASP A 18 11.90 -4.73 7.55
N ASN A 19 11.22 -5.65 8.25
CA ASN A 19 10.69 -6.87 7.66
C ASN A 19 9.19 -7.05 8.02
N PRO A 20 8.30 -6.13 7.65
CA PRO A 20 6.89 -6.31 7.89
C PRO A 20 6.35 -7.54 7.15
N HIS A 21 5.29 -8.13 7.67
CA HIS A 21 4.64 -9.34 7.15
C HIS A 21 5.55 -10.57 7.01
N THR A 22 6.78 -10.50 7.52
CA THR A 22 7.76 -11.59 7.44
C THR A 22 7.85 -12.33 8.76
N LEU A 23 7.79 -13.66 8.71
CA LEU A 23 7.98 -14.51 9.89
C LEU A 23 9.45 -14.50 10.30
N ILE A 24 9.74 -14.00 11.48
CA ILE A 24 11.06 -14.11 12.10
C ILE A 24 10.95 -15.14 13.24
N SER A 25 11.70 -16.26 13.11
CA SER A 25 11.62 -17.32 14.09
C SER A 25 12.27 -16.94 15.43
N LEU A 26 11.76 -17.48 16.53
CA LEU A 26 12.41 -17.29 17.85
C LEU A 26 13.83 -17.85 17.86
N THR A 27 14.10 -18.92 17.12
CA THR A 27 15.43 -19.51 16.99
C THR A 27 16.41 -18.56 16.31
N THR A 28 15.97 -17.79 15.32
CA THR A 28 16.77 -16.72 14.69
C THR A 28 17.25 -15.71 15.75
N PHE A 29 16.34 -15.24 16.59
CA PHE A 29 16.69 -14.28 17.65
C PHE A 29 17.56 -14.90 18.75
N THR A 30 17.30 -16.14 19.18
CA THR A 30 18.13 -16.81 20.20
C THR A 30 19.55 -17.03 19.70
N ALA A 31 19.73 -17.44 18.45
CA ALA A 31 21.04 -17.62 17.83
C ALA A 31 21.79 -16.27 17.68
N LEU A 32 21.08 -15.24 17.18
CA LEU A 32 21.66 -13.92 16.94
C LEU A 32 22.16 -13.27 18.24
N TYR A 33 21.36 -13.32 19.30
CA TYR A 33 21.68 -12.65 20.57
C TYR A 33 22.30 -13.56 21.61
N GLN A 34 22.50 -14.83 21.34
CA GLN A 34 23.01 -15.82 22.30
C GLN A 34 22.26 -15.75 23.65
N SER A 35 20.93 -15.67 23.57
CA SER A 35 20.03 -15.47 24.71
C SER A 35 19.00 -16.58 24.81
N ALA A 36 18.54 -16.87 26.03
CA ALA A 36 17.52 -17.89 26.26
C ALA A 36 16.20 -17.51 25.58
N LYS A 37 15.44 -18.50 25.14
CA LYS A 37 14.15 -18.34 24.48
C LYS A 37 13.14 -17.56 25.35
N SER A 38 13.17 -17.75 26.66
CA SER A 38 12.35 -17.01 27.64
C SER A 38 12.65 -15.52 27.60
N SER A 39 13.93 -15.13 27.61
CA SER A 39 14.36 -13.74 27.53
C SER A 39 13.94 -13.06 26.22
N ILE A 40 14.04 -13.79 25.09
CA ILE A 40 13.57 -13.32 23.79
C ILE A 40 12.05 -13.10 23.81
N SER A 41 11.29 -14.04 24.39
CA SER A 41 9.84 -13.95 24.49
C SER A 41 9.39 -12.77 25.34
N GLU A 42 10.09 -12.46 26.44
CA GLU A 42 9.83 -11.27 27.27
C GLU A 42 10.10 -9.99 26.50
N ASP A 43 11.20 -9.92 25.76
CA ASP A 43 11.57 -8.76 24.95
C ASP A 43 10.52 -8.51 23.86
N ILE A 44 10.08 -9.57 23.17
CA ILE A 44 8.99 -9.48 22.19
C ILE A 44 7.70 -8.97 22.83
N ALA A 45 7.36 -9.42 24.03
CA ALA A 45 6.17 -8.95 24.75
C ALA A 45 6.23 -7.45 25.07
N ILE A 46 7.42 -6.93 25.40
CA ILE A 46 7.63 -5.49 25.60
C ILE A 46 7.42 -4.71 24.29
N ILE A 47 8.04 -5.17 23.20
CA ILE A 47 7.92 -4.54 21.88
C ILE A 47 6.46 -4.56 21.44
N LYS A 48 5.79 -5.71 21.55
CA LYS A 48 4.36 -5.88 21.20
C LYS A 48 3.49 -4.85 21.92
N LYS A 49 3.59 -4.78 23.24
CA LYS A 49 2.83 -3.83 24.07
C LYS A 49 3.11 -2.39 23.68
N THR A 50 4.37 -2.07 23.38
CA THR A 50 4.78 -0.72 22.97
C THR A 50 4.21 -0.36 21.60
N PHE A 51 4.31 -1.26 20.61
CA PHE A 51 3.76 -1.05 19.27
C PHE A 51 2.25 -0.84 19.28
N GLU A 52 1.52 -1.69 20.01
CA GLU A 52 0.07 -1.55 20.17
C GLU A 52 -0.31 -0.22 20.86
N LYS A 53 0.43 0.15 21.94
CA LYS A 53 0.17 1.41 22.66
C LYS A 53 0.41 2.63 21.78
N GLN A 54 1.46 2.63 20.98
CA GLN A 54 1.86 3.78 20.14
C GLN A 54 1.16 3.79 18.76
N GLY A 55 0.43 2.72 18.39
CA GLY A 55 -0.19 2.62 17.08
C GLY A 55 0.83 2.41 15.95
N VAL A 56 1.99 1.81 16.26
CA VAL A 56 3.00 1.44 15.26
C VAL A 56 2.49 0.27 14.41
N GLY A 57 1.91 -0.72 15.06
CA GLY A 57 1.39 -1.94 14.47
C GLY A 57 1.13 -3.02 15.51
N ILE A 58 0.95 -4.23 15.07
CA ILE A 58 0.74 -5.41 15.91
C ILE A 58 1.83 -6.45 15.67
N ILE A 59 2.12 -7.26 16.68
CA ILE A 59 2.97 -8.44 16.55
C ILE A 59 2.09 -9.68 16.68
N ARG A 60 1.97 -10.44 15.59
CA ARG A 60 1.29 -11.74 15.55
C ARG A 60 2.29 -12.84 15.93
N THR A 61 1.91 -13.71 16.85
CA THR A 61 2.71 -14.88 17.23
C THR A 61 2.25 -16.09 16.43
N VAL A 62 3.19 -16.75 15.79
CA VAL A 62 2.96 -18.01 15.08
C VAL A 62 3.48 -19.15 15.96
N PRO A 63 2.62 -20.06 16.45
CA PRO A 63 3.03 -21.16 17.31
C PRO A 63 3.76 -22.27 16.52
N GLY A 64 4.44 -23.16 17.26
CA GLY A 64 5.10 -24.37 16.70
C GLY A 64 6.61 -24.35 16.78
N ALA A 65 7.24 -25.45 16.32
CA ALA A 65 8.69 -25.63 16.36
C ALA A 65 9.44 -24.61 15.48
N ALA A 66 8.88 -24.30 14.31
CA ALA A 66 9.34 -23.24 13.41
C ALA A 66 8.62 -21.90 13.68
N GLY A 67 7.95 -21.77 14.83
CA GLY A 67 7.17 -20.60 15.18
C GLY A 67 8.04 -19.37 15.45
N GLY A 68 7.38 -18.21 15.40
CA GLY A 68 8.05 -16.93 15.54
C GLY A 68 7.06 -15.80 15.69
N VAL A 69 7.46 -14.65 15.21
CA VAL A 69 6.65 -13.43 15.23
C VAL A 69 6.64 -12.77 13.89
N ILE A 70 5.51 -12.14 13.58
CA ILE A 70 5.31 -11.34 12.38
C ILE A 70 4.90 -9.94 12.84
N PHE A 71 5.62 -8.92 12.41
CA PHE A 71 5.20 -7.54 12.56
C PHE A 71 4.23 -7.19 11.43
N VAL A 72 3.08 -6.64 11.79
CA VAL A 72 2.06 -6.15 10.85
C VAL A 72 1.85 -4.67 11.13
N PRO A 73 2.25 -3.78 10.20
CA PRO A 73 1.96 -2.37 10.30
C PRO A 73 0.46 -2.13 10.41
N LYS A 74 0.04 -1.39 11.42
CA LYS A 74 -1.37 -1.08 11.63
C LYS A 74 -1.54 0.30 12.23
N ILE A 75 -2.39 1.12 11.62
CA ILE A 75 -2.77 2.41 12.16
C ILE A 75 -3.98 2.25 13.09
N LYS A 76 -4.01 2.98 14.20
CA LYS A 76 -5.21 3.05 15.02
C LYS A 76 -6.29 3.85 14.31
N ARG A 77 -7.55 3.48 14.51
CA ARG A 77 -8.69 4.15 13.90
C ARG A 77 -8.69 5.67 14.14
N GLU A 78 -8.39 6.09 15.35
CA GLU A 78 -8.31 7.51 15.72
C GLU A 78 -7.22 8.25 14.95
N GLN A 79 -6.04 7.63 14.82
CA GLN A 79 -4.93 8.17 14.03
C GLN A 79 -5.26 8.22 12.54
N ALA A 80 -5.93 7.19 12.02
CA ALA A 80 -6.36 7.15 10.62
C ALA A 80 -7.38 8.26 10.32
N LEU A 81 -8.35 8.46 11.22
CA LEU A 81 -9.34 9.53 11.07
C LEU A 81 -8.69 10.92 11.14
N ALA A 82 -7.76 11.13 12.07
CA ALA A 82 -7.02 12.39 12.19
C ALA A 82 -6.16 12.66 10.94
N ALA A 83 -5.48 11.64 10.41
CA ALA A 83 -4.71 11.76 9.17
C ALA A 83 -5.61 12.07 7.97
N ALA A 84 -6.75 11.38 7.85
CA ALA A 84 -7.71 11.64 6.78
C ALA A 84 -8.29 13.06 6.84
N GLU A 85 -8.62 13.57 8.04
CA GLU A 85 -9.12 14.94 8.19
C GLU A 85 -8.05 15.98 7.85
N LYS A 86 -6.81 15.78 8.31
CA LYS A 86 -5.67 16.63 7.92
C LYS A 86 -5.48 16.68 6.40
N LEU A 87 -5.59 15.52 5.73
CA LEU A 87 -5.50 15.45 4.27
C LEU A 87 -6.67 16.17 3.60
N LYS A 88 -7.88 16.00 4.12
CA LYS A 88 -9.07 16.68 3.63
C LYS A 88 -8.97 18.19 3.75
N GLU A 89 -8.48 18.72 4.87
CA GLU A 89 -8.20 20.14 5.05
C GLU A 89 -7.20 20.66 4.00
N GLN A 90 -6.13 19.92 3.72
CA GLN A 90 -5.16 20.29 2.68
C GLN A 90 -5.73 20.21 1.26
N MET A 91 -6.78 19.41 1.06
CA MET A 91 -7.49 19.28 -0.22
C MET A 91 -8.58 20.34 -0.40
N ASN A 92 -9.02 20.99 0.67
CA ASN A 92 -10.11 21.96 0.66
C ASN A 92 -9.64 23.35 0.20
N ASP A 93 -8.90 23.40 -0.91
CA ASP A 93 -8.39 24.63 -1.55
C ASP A 93 -8.89 24.65 -3.00
N ALA A 94 -9.74 25.61 -3.32
CA ALA A 94 -10.33 25.78 -4.64
C ALA A 94 -9.27 25.93 -5.75
N SER A 95 -8.06 26.43 -5.42
CA SER A 95 -6.94 26.52 -6.37
C SER A 95 -6.44 25.16 -6.86
N ARG A 96 -6.79 24.07 -6.19
CA ARG A 96 -6.45 22.69 -6.60
C ARG A 96 -7.32 22.18 -7.74
N LEU A 97 -8.47 22.77 -7.95
CA LEU A 97 -9.38 22.39 -9.04
C LEU A 97 -8.81 22.85 -10.38
N LEU A 98 -8.58 21.91 -11.27
CA LEU A 98 -8.09 22.17 -12.61
C LEU A 98 -9.20 22.00 -13.64
N PRO A 99 -9.12 22.70 -14.81
CA PRO A 99 -10.10 22.56 -15.87
C PRO A 99 -10.37 21.10 -16.23
N GLY A 100 -11.62 20.79 -16.51
CA GLY A 100 -12.04 19.42 -16.84
C GLY A 100 -12.24 18.50 -15.64
N GLY A 101 -12.35 19.03 -14.42
CA GLY A 101 -12.61 18.26 -13.20
C GLY A 101 -11.41 17.43 -12.73
N TYR A 102 -10.20 17.88 -13.02
CA TYR A 102 -8.95 17.34 -12.47
C TYR A 102 -8.55 18.08 -11.20
N ILE A 103 -7.62 17.47 -10.45
CA ILE A 103 -7.12 18.01 -9.20
C ILE A 103 -5.60 18.03 -9.19
N TYR A 104 -5.05 19.12 -8.68
CA TYR A 104 -3.62 19.23 -8.45
C TYR A 104 -3.23 18.54 -7.15
N LEU A 105 -2.46 17.45 -7.27
CA LEU A 105 -2.03 16.59 -6.15
C LEU A 105 -0.52 16.53 -6.00
N SER A 106 0.25 17.02 -6.96
CA SER A 106 1.69 16.78 -7.04
C SER A 106 2.45 17.30 -5.82
N ASP A 107 2.03 18.41 -5.24
CA ASP A 107 2.63 18.97 -4.03
C ASP A 107 2.36 18.13 -2.78
N LEU A 108 1.19 17.51 -2.68
CA LEU A 108 0.84 16.61 -1.57
C LEU A 108 1.59 15.27 -1.70
N LEU A 109 1.60 14.71 -2.91
CA LEU A 109 2.25 13.44 -3.19
C LEU A 109 3.79 13.54 -3.21
N ALA A 110 4.35 14.73 -3.09
CA ALA A 110 5.77 14.96 -2.86
C ALA A 110 6.13 14.99 -1.36
N LYS A 111 5.14 15.05 -0.44
CA LYS A 111 5.40 15.15 1.01
C LYS A 111 5.56 13.77 1.64
N PRO A 112 6.70 13.49 2.32
CA PRO A 112 6.92 12.17 2.94
C PRO A 112 5.89 11.81 4.02
N ASP A 113 5.42 12.78 4.81
CA ASP A 113 4.41 12.56 5.85
C ASP A 113 3.05 12.16 5.25
N VAL A 114 2.64 12.81 4.15
CA VAL A 114 1.41 12.46 3.41
C VAL A 114 1.49 11.03 2.86
N LEU A 115 2.60 10.69 2.21
CA LEU A 115 2.80 9.34 1.68
C LEU A 115 2.84 8.28 2.77
N HIS A 116 3.51 8.59 3.91
CA HIS A 116 3.55 7.70 5.08
C HIS A 116 2.14 7.42 5.60
N ASP A 117 1.33 8.46 5.82
CA ASP A 117 -0.03 8.34 6.32
C ASP A 117 -0.91 7.54 5.33
N LEU A 118 -0.90 7.88 4.04
CA LEU A 118 -1.65 7.16 3.00
C LEU A 118 -1.23 5.68 2.92
N GLY A 119 0.07 5.42 2.86
CA GLY A 119 0.59 4.06 2.77
C GLY A 119 0.18 3.20 3.95
N LYS A 120 0.30 3.74 5.17
CA LYS A 120 -0.07 3.03 6.40
C LYS A 120 -1.58 2.81 6.52
N MET A 121 -2.40 3.80 6.15
CA MET A 121 -3.86 3.68 6.15
C MET A 121 -4.32 2.60 5.18
N ILE A 122 -3.83 2.62 3.94
CA ILE A 122 -4.20 1.66 2.91
C ILE A 122 -3.71 0.26 3.29
N ALA A 123 -2.46 0.09 3.67
CA ALA A 123 -1.92 -1.21 4.07
C ALA A 123 -2.70 -1.80 5.27
N SER A 124 -3.07 -0.97 6.25
CA SER A 124 -3.87 -1.42 7.40
C SER A 124 -5.27 -1.90 7.02
N ALA A 125 -5.89 -1.32 5.99
CA ALA A 125 -7.20 -1.76 5.52
C ALA A 125 -7.16 -3.13 4.83
N TYR A 126 -5.98 -3.59 4.42
CA TYR A 126 -5.77 -4.86 3.73
C TYR A 126 -4.91 -5.86 4.53
N GLU A 127 -4.68 -5.63 5.83
CA GLU A 127 -3.79 -6.44 6.68
C GLU A 127 -4.18 -7.93 6.77
N ASP A 128 -5.47 -8.24 6.63
CA ASP A 128 -6.01 -9.59 6.70
C ASP A 128 -6.23 -10.23 5.31
N LYS A 129 -5.92 -9.51 4.25
CA LYS A 129 -5.98 -10.03 2.88
C LYS A 129 -4.60 -10.47 2.41
N LYS A 130 -4.58 -11.55 1.66
CA LYS A 130 -3.36 -11.95 0.95
C LYS A 130 -3.17 -11.01 -0.23
N ILE A 131 -2.13 -10.19 -0.21
CA ILE A 131 -1.69 -9.33 -1.30
C ILE A 131 -0.34 -9.82 -1.76
N ASP A 132 -0.20 -10.09 -3.06
CA ASP A 132 1.04 -10.55 -3.67
C ASP A 132 1.77 -9.43 -4.44
N ALA A 133 1.04 -8.39 -4.87
CA ALA A 133 1.61 -7.20 -5.51
C ALA A 133 0.67 -5.99 -5.38
N VAL A 134 1.24 -4.79 -5.44
CA VAL A 134 0.51 -3.53 -5.56
C VAL A 134 0.65 -3.01 -6.98
N MET A 135 -0.45 -2.63 -7.63
CA MET A 135 -0.47 -2.15 -9.02
C MET A 135 -0.94 -0.70 -9.11
N THR A 136 -0.28 0.08 -9.93
CA THR A 136 -0.69 1.46 -10.25
C THR A 136 -0.39 1.80 -11.69
N VAL A 137 -0.99 2.91 -12.18
CA VAL A 137 -0.63 3.48 -13.48
C VAL A 137 0.37 4.62 -13.29
N ALA A 138 1.40 4.68 -14.14
CA ALA A 138 2.27 5.84 -14.17
C ALA A 138 1.45 7.10 -14.50
N THR A 139 1.61 8.22 -13.74
CA THR A 139 2.77 8.61 -12.94
C THR A 139 2.46 8.90 -11.47
N LYS A 140 1.33 9.55 -11.14
CA LYS A 140 1.07 10.11 -9.80
C LYS A 140 0.70 9.07 -8.76
N GLY A 141 0.10 7.95 -9.15
CA GLY A 141 -0.16 6.82 -8.26
C GLY A 141 1.12 6.12 -7.75
N VAL A 142 2.25 6.28 -8.45
CA VAL A 142 3.51 5.55 -8.16
C VAL A 142 4.02 5.78 -6.73
N PRO A 143 4.14 7.01 -6.19
CA PRO A 143 4.60 7.21 -4.82
C PRO A 143 3.72 6.54 -3.78
N ILE A 144 2.38 6.58 -3.98
CA ILE A 144 1.42 5.96 -3.07
C ILE A 144 1.58 4.44 -3.11
N ALA A 145 1.57 3.86 -4.33
CA ALA A 145 1.70 2.42 -4.53
C ALA A 145 3.01 1.87 -3.96
N GLN A 146 4.13 2.58 -4.15
CA GLN A 146 5.41 2.22 -3.57
C GLN A 146 5.35 2.20 -2.03
N THR A 147 4.75 3.22 -1.43
CA THR A 147 4.65 3.31 0.04
C THR A 147 3.74 2.22 0.61
N VAL A 148 2.60 1.93 -0.04
CA VAL A 148 1.72 0.81 0.32
C VAL A 148 2.45 -0.53 0.22
N ALA A 149 3.17 -0.76 -0.88
CA ALA A 149 3.95 -1.97 -1.11
C ALA A 149 5.04 -2.18 -0.05
N ASN A 150 5.70 -1.10 0.39
CA ASN A 150 6.67 -1.15 1.48
C ASN A 150 6.02 -1.60 2.80
N TYR A 151 4.83 -1.08 3.14
CA TYR A 151 4.11 -1.50 4.36
C TYR A 151 3.61 -2.94 4.27
N LEU A 152 3.20 -3.41 3.10
CA LEU A 152 2.75 -4.79 2.87
C LEU A 152 3.91 -5.76 2.62
N ASN A 153 5.13 -5.24 2.40
CA ASN A 153 6.33 -6.00 2.04
C ASN A 153 6.14 -6.88 0.79
N VAL A 154 5.57 -6.27 -0.24
CA VAL A 154 5.32 -6.92 -1.53
C VAL A 154 5.88 -6.04 -2.67
N PRO A 155 6.15 -6.60 -3.85
CA PRO A 155 6.53 -5.80 -5.01
C PRO A 155 5.39 -4.86 -5.43
N PHE A 156 5.74 -3.69 -6.01
CA PHE A 156 4.79 -2.90 -6.74
C PHE A 156 5.10 -2.94 -8.23
N VAL A 157 4.05 -2.87 -9.05
CA VAL A 157 4.13 -2.96 -10.50
C VAL A 157 3.51 -1.72 -11.13
N ILE A 158 4.17 -1.19 -12.17
CA ILE A 158 3.76 0.05 -12.82
C ILE A 158 3.23 -0.27 -14.21
N VAL A 159 1.94 -0.04 -14.39
CA VAL A 159 1.28 -0.06 -15.69
C VAL A 159 1.63 1.22 -16.44
N ARG A 160 1.93 1.11 -17.72
CA ARG A 160 2.30 2.25 -18.59
C ARG A 160 1.30 2.40 -19.72
N ARG A 161 1.15 3.63 -20.19
CA ARG A 161 0.37 3.93 -21.41
C ARG A 161 1.22 3.88 -22.67
N ASP A 162 2.53 4.05 -22.51
CA ASP A 162 3.51 4.03 -23.62
C ASP A 162 4.52 2.91 -23.45
N SER A 163 4.78 2.17 -24.54
CA SER A 163 5.83 1.15 -24.58
C SER A 163 7.21 1.76 -24.35
N LYS A 164 8.01 1.11 -23.51
CA LYS A 164 9.43 1.42 -23.33
C LYS A 164 10.26 0.20 -23.70
N ILE A 165 11.32 0.41 -24.46
CA ILE A 165 12.27 -0.66 -24.87
C ILE A 165 12.80 -1.41 -23.64
N THR A 166 12.97 -0.71 -22.52
CA THR A 166 13.46 -1.27 -21.25
C THR A 166 12.53 -2.26 -20.58
N GLU A 167 11.25 -2.28 -20.94
CA GLU A 167 10.24 -3.18 -20.35
C GLU A 167 10.26 -4.59 -20.95
N GLY A 168 10.90 -4.78 -22.10
CA GLY A 168 10.92 -6.05 -22.82
C GLY A 168 9.53 -6.42 -23.37
N SER A 169 9.21 -7.72 -23.37
CA SER A 169 7.90 -8.19 -23.85
C SER A 169 6.79 -7.79 -22.87
N THR A 170 5.74 -7.17 -23.39
CA THR A 170 4.59 -6.69 -22.62
C THR A 170 3.30 -7.42 -22.98
N VAL A 171 2.36 -7.43 -22.07
CA VAL A 171 0.94 -7.67 -22.30
C VAL A 171 0.27 -6.31 -22.37
N SER A 172 -0.63 -6.11 -23.30
CA SER A 172 -1.34 -4.85 -23.46
C SER A 172 -2.84 -5.06 -23.66
N ILE A 173 -3.61 -4.13 -23.13
CA ILE A 173 -5.05 -4.04 -23.34
C ILE A 173 -5.42 -2.66 -23.84
N ASN A 174 -6.55 -2.57 -24.52
CA ASN A 174 -7.22 -1.30 -24.80
C ASN A 174 -8.37 -1.11 -23.83
N TYR A 175 -8.54 0.08 -23.30
CA TYR A 175 -9.62 0.43 -22.39
C TYR A 175 -10.22 1.80 -22.74
N VAL A 176 -11.46 2.02 -22.35
CA VAL A 176 -12.09 3.34 -22.53
C VAL A 176 -11.76 4.21 -21.33
N SER A 177 -11.03 5.28 -21.57
CA SER A 177 -10.77 6.31 -20.57
C SER A 177 -12.07 7.02 -20.21
N GLY A 178 -12.51 6.88 -18.95
CA GLY A 178 -13.75 7.52 -18.48
C GLY A 178 -13.73 9.04 -18.51
N SER A 179 -12.56 9.66 -18.60
CA SER A 179 -12.41 11.11 -18.61
C SER A 179 -12.50 11.73 -20.00
N SER A 180 -12.19 10.99 -21.06
CA SER A 180 -12.11 11.50 -22.43
C SER A 180 -12.97 10.72 -23.41
N SER A 181 -13.64 9.64 -22.99
CA SER A 181 -14.32 8.66 -23.85
C SER A 181 -13.43 8.15 -25.01
N ARG A 182 -12.12 8.22 -24.84
CA ARG A 182 -11.14 7.75 -25.82
C ARG A 182 -10.66 6.36 -25.47
N VAL A 183 -10.37 5.58 -26.51
CA VAL A 183 -9.66 4.31 -26.35
C VAL A 183 -8.20 4.62 -26.05
N GLU A 184 -7.73 4.20 -24.89
CA GLU A 184 -6.35 4.29 -24.47
C GLU A 184 -5.75 2.89 -24.31
N LYS A 185 -4.43 2.78 -24.42
CA LYS A 185 -3.70 1.53 -24.23
C LYS A 185 -3.10 1.51 -22.82
N MET A 186 -3.11 0.33 -22.22
CA MET A 186 -2.33 0.01 -21.02
C MET A 186 -1.46 -1.20 -21.30
N GLU A 187 -0.24 -1.21 -20.76
CA GLU A 187 0.67 -2.34 -20.89
C GLU A 187 1.49 -2.57 -19.65
N LEU A 188 1.85 -3.83 -19.44
CA LEU A 188 2.68 -4.30 -18.35
C LEU A 188 3.68 -5.33 -18.85
N SER A 189 4.92 -5.26 -18.39
CA SER A 189 5.95 -6.26 -18.72
C SER A 189 5.54 -7.64 -18.20
N LYS A 190 5.69 -8.67 -19.05
CA LYS A 190 5.35 -10.06 -18.72
C LYS A 190 6.11 -10.61 -17.50
N ARG A 191 7.22 -10.00 -17.13
CA ARG A 191 8.10 -10.46 -16.05
C ARG A 191 7.75 -9.83 -14.68
N THR A 192 6.88 -8.82 -14.63
CA THR A 192 6.65 -8.03 -13.42
C THR A 192 5.55 -8.57 -12.51
N LEU A 193 4.62 -9.35 -13.06
CA LEU A 193 3.53 -9.94 -12.30
C LEU A 193 3.51 -11.46 -12.52
N ALA A 194 3.60 -12.23 -11.42
CA ALA A 194 3.47 -13.67 -11.47
C ALA A 194 2.00 -14.08 -11.68
N SER A 195 1.77 -15.13 -12.47
CA SER A 195 0.44 -15.72 -12.62
C SER A 195 -0.11 -16.19 -11.26
N GLY A 196 -1.41 -16.04 -11.05
CA GLY A 196 -2.10 -16.40 -9.80
C GLY A 196 -1.94 -15.40 -8.66
N SER A 197 -1.40 -14.21 -8.91
CA SER A 197 -1.22 -13.17 -7.90
C SER A 197 -2.54 -12.53 -7.48
N ASN A 198 -2.64 -12.15 -6.19
CA ASN A 198 -3.70 -11.28 -5.67
C ASN A 198 -3.20 -9.84 -5.66
N VAL A 199 -3.74 -9.00 -6.51
CA VAL A 199 -3.21 -7.67 -6.78
C VAL A 199 -4.09 -6.59 -6.12
N LEU A 200 -3.47 -5.70 -5.35
CA LEU A 200 -4.11 -4.49 -4.84
C LEU A 200 -3.85 -3.34 -5.82
N ILE A 201 -4.92 -2.78 -6.38
CA ILE A 201 -4.83 -1.58 -7.20
C ILE A 201 -4.79 -0.35 -6.29
N VAL A 202 -3.81 0.53 -6.51
CA VAL A 202 -3.67 1.80 -5.79
C VAL A 202 -3.43 2.91 -6.80
N ASP A 203 -4.25 3.97 -6.76
CA ASP A 203 -4.10 5.12 -7.67
C ASP A 203 -4.30 6.45 -6.95
N ASP A 204 -3.94 7.56 -7.58
CA ASP A 204 -4.06 8.88 -6.98
C ASP A 204 -5.47 9.46 -7.10
N PHE A 205 -6.11 9.35 -8.24
CA PHE A 205 -7.37 10.02 -8.51
C PHE A 205 -8.34 9.19 -9.34
N LEU A 206 -9.58 9.11 -8.88
CA LEU A 206 -10.67 8.50 -9.63
C LEU A 206 -11.62 9.58 -10.15
N LYS A 207 -11.72 9.69 -11.48
CA LYS A 207 -12.67 10.56 -12.13
C LYS A 207 -13.92 9.81 -12.59
N ALA A 208 -13.76 8.76 -13.38
CA ALA A 208 -14.86 7.98 -13.93
C ALA A 208 -14.66 6.45 -13.83
N GLY A 209 -13.48 5.99 -13.42
CA GLY A 209 -13.21 4.57 -13.16
C GLY A 209 -12.62 3.76 -14.31
N GLY A 210 -12.49 4.32 -15.51
CA GLY A 210 -11.94 3.59 -16.66
C GLY A 210 -10.53 3.03 -16.43
N THR A 211 -9.68 3.78 -15.73
CA THR A 211 -8.31 3.35 -15.36
C THR A 211 -8.32 2.10 -14.47
N ILE A 212 -9.17 2.07 -13.44
CA ILE A 212 -9.29 0.90 -12.54
C ILE A 212 -9.80 -0.31 -13.33
N ASN A 213 -10.82 -0.15 -14.17
CA ASN A 213 -11.34 -1.24 -14.99
C ASN A 213 -10.29 -1.75 -15.98
N GLY A 214 -9.50 -0.86 -16.59
CA GLY A 214 -8.36 -1.24 -17.41
C GLY A 214 -7.33 -2.06 -16.63
N MET A 215 -6.92 -1.62 -15.43
CA MET A 215 -6.02 -2.39 -14.60
C MET A 215 -6.57 -3.76 -14.20
N ARG A 216 -7.88 -3.87 -13.90
CA ARG A 216 -8.55 -5.16 -13.62
C ARG A 216 -8.47 -6.11 -14.81
N SER A 217 -8.77 -5.60 -16.01
CA SER A 217 -8.66 -6.41 -17.23
C SER A 217 -7.22 -6.84 -17.48
N LEU A 218 -6.25 -5.96 -17.26
CA LEU A 218 -4.84 -6.30 -17.41
C LEU A 218 -4.39 -7.37 -16.39
N ILE A 219 -4.87 -7.31 -15.14
CA ILE A 219 -4.60 -8.32 -14.11
C ILE A 219 -5.11 -9.69 -14.57
N GLN A 220 -6.29 -9.77 -15.19
CA GLN A 220 -6.86 -11.02 -15.71
C GLN A 220 -6.00 -11.62 -16.82
N GLU A 221 -5.35 -10.83 -17.68
CA GLU A 221 -4.41 -11.29 -18.70
C GLU A 221 -3.16 -11.99 -18.12
N PHE A 222 -2.91 -11.84 -16.81
CA PHE A 222 -1.86 -12.55 -16.07
C PHE A 222 -2.41 -13.73 -15.25
N ASP A 223 -3.63 -14.21 -15.51
CA ASP A 223 -4.31 -15.23 -14.71
C ASP A 223 -4.36 -14.87 -13.21
N SER A 224 -4.43 -13.59 -12.90
CA SER A 224 -4.36 -13.02 -11.55
C SER A 224 -5.69 -12.40 -11.14
N THR A 225 -5.85 -12.10 -9.85
CA THR A 225 -7.10 -11.57 -9.30
C THR A 225 -6.89 -10.21 -8.65
N THR A 226 -7.93 -9.37 -8.69
CA THR A 226 -7.93 -8.09 -7.98
C THR A 226 -8.40 -8.31 -6.54
N ALA A 227 -7.51 -8.10 -5.57
CA ALA A 227 -7.82 -8.19 -4.14
C ALA A 227 -8.61 -6.96 -3.63
N GLY A 228 -8.50 -5.85 -4.33
CA GLY A 228 -9.19 -4.60 -4.05
C GLY A 228 -8.64 -3.45 -4.88
N ALA A 229 -9.32 -2.31 -4.82
CA ALA A 229 -8.88 -1.07 -5.44
C ALA A 229 -9.06 0.10 -4.48
N VAL A 230 -8.05 0.94 -4.35
CA VAL A 230 -8.06 2.13 -3.49
C VAL A 230 -7.53 3.31 -4.26
N VAL A 231 -8.17 4.45 -4.12
CA VAL A 231 -7.70 5.72 -4.65
C VAL A 231 -7.50 6.73 -3.52
N PHE A 232 -6.53 7.61 -3.68
CA PHE A 232 -6.34 8.69 -2.71
C PHE A 232 -7.56 9.59 -2.68
N CYS A 233 -8.02 10.06 -3.83
CA CYS A 233 -9.24 10.85 -3.89
C CYS A 233 -10.12 10.51 -5.10
N GLU A 234 -11.41 10.77 -4.95
CA GLU A 234 -12.40 10.65 -6.03
C GLU A 234 -13.08 11.98 -6.30
N SER A 235 -13.45 12.21 -7.56
CA SER A 235 -14.25 13.38 -7.95
C SER A 235 -15.68 13.27 -7.40
N GLY A 236 -16.33 14.41 -7.15
CA GLY A 236 -17.73 14.48 -6.70
C GLY A 236 -18.77 14.07 -7.74
N VAL A 237 -18.35 13.62 -8.93
CA VAL A 237 -19.25 13.14 -9.99
C VAL A 237 -19.99 11.88 -9.53
N SER A 238 -21.32 11.91 -9.65
CA SER A 238 -22.20 10.87 -9.09
C SER A 238 -22.20 9.51 -9.81
N ASN A 239 -21.61 9.41 -11.00
CA ASN A 239 -21.62 8.19 -11.81
C ASN A 239 -20.22 7.73 -12.17
N HIS A 240 -19.61 6.94 -11.28
CA HIS A 240 -18.43 6.19 -11.62
C HIS A 240 -18.78 4.86 -12.31
N ASN A 241 -18.15 4.59 -13.45
CA ASN A 241 -18.32 3.32 -14.19
C ASN A 241 -17.50 2.18 -13.58
N VAL A 242 -17.29 2.21 -12.28
CA VAL A 242 -16.52 1.21 -11.52
C VAL A 242 -17.18 0.99 -10.17
N THR A 243 -17.22 -0.26 -9.74
CA THR A 243 -17.68 -0.72 -8.42
C THR A 243 -16.52 -1.33 -7.65
N ASP A 244 -16.75 -1.69 -6.38
CA ASP A 244 -15.79 -2.43 -5.55
C ASP A 244 -14.41 -1.73 -5.43
N TYR A 245 -14.44 -0.45 -5.15
CA TYR A 245 -13.27 0.35 -4.79
C TYR A 245 -13.53 1.14 -3.50
N SER A 246 -12.49 1.70 -2.94
CA SER A 246 -12.57 2.66 -1.83
C SER A 246 -11.76 3.91 -2.15
N SER A 247 -12.17 5.04 -1.59
CA SER A 247 -11.43 6.31 -1.65
C SER A 247 -11.13 6.80 -0.24
N ILE A 248 -9.96 7.42 -0.07
CA ILE A 248 -9.59 8.05 1.21
C ILE A 248 -10.35 9.38 1.36
N ILE A 249 -10.44 10.16 0.29
CA ILE A 249 -11.11 11.45 0.27
C ILE A 249 -12.12 11.50 -0.87
N LYS A 250 -13.32 11.95 -0.56
CA LYS A 250 -14.33 12.35 -1.55
C LYS A 250 -14.31 13.85 -1.67
N ILE A 251 -14.12 14.33 -2.89
CA ILE A 251 -14.19 15.76 -3.18
C ILE A 251 -15.63 16.06 -3.55
N THR A 252 -16.35 16.65 -2.61
CA THR A 252 -17.62 17.30 -2.91
C THR A 252 -17.31 18.53 -3.74
N GLU A 253 -18.11 18.80 -4.78
CA GLU A 253 -18.01 20.04 -5.57
C GLU A 253 -17.84 21.21 -4.60
N ILE A 254 -16.74 21.93 -4.76
CA ILE A 254 -16.54 23.19 -4.06
C ILE A 254 -17.32 24.18 -4.92
N ASP A 255 -18.48 24.63 -4.41
CA ASP A 255 -19.29 25.71 -4.98
C ASP A 255 -18.48 27.02 -5.11
#